data_6df09cdad0266052dd92fdd1d19ef01f
#
_entry.id   6df09cdad0266052dd92fdd1d19ef01f
#
_cell.length_a   1.000
_cell.length_b   1.000
_cell.length_c   1.000
_cell.angle_alpha   90.00
_cell.angle_beta   90.00
_cell.angle_gamma   90.00
#
_symmetry.space_group_name_H-M   'P 1'
#
loop_
_entity.id
_entity.type
_entity.pdbx_description
1 polymer ?
#
loop_
_entity_poly.entity_id
_entity_poly.type
_entity_poly.pdbx_seq_one_letter_code
_entity_poly.pdbx_strand_id
1 'polypeptide(L)'
;MIFDILKWYLVLMVIGLIGFPITFGFLKKLPGRGFVFARSHGLILVSFVYWLFGSLGFLRNTLGSLLLVVCGLTCFAVFSWGRQRDEIREWLKTSLRYVVVSELVFLLGFALIITLRLGGPEVSGTEKPMELMFIKA
;
A
#
# COMPACT_ATOMS: atom_id res chain seq x y z
N MET A 1 -11.72 17.60 4.43
CA MET A 1 -11.05 17.50 3.12
C MET A 1 -9.52 17.36 3.25
N ILE A 2 -8.76 18.37 3.72
CA ILE A 2 -7.28 18.26 3.88
C ILE A 2 -6.90 17.10 4.81
N PHE A 3 -7.60 16.94 5.93
CA PHE A 3 -7.42 15.81 6.84
C PHE A 3 -7.64 14.44 6.18
N ASP A 4 -8.57 14.33 5.27
CA ASP A 4 -8.86 13.05 4.60
C ASP A 4 -7.77 12.73 3.57
N ILE A 5 -7.28 13.72 2.85
CA ILE A 5 -6.13 13.61 1.96
C ILE A 5 -4.90 13.12 2.74
N LEU A 6 -4.62 13.74 3.89
CA LEU A 6 -3.50 13.36 4.74
C LEU A 6 -3.63 11.94 5.29
N LYS A 7 -4.84 11.55 5.73
CA LYS A 7 -5.13 10.18 6.18
C LYS A 7 -4.83 9.16 5.07
N TRP A 8 -5.32 9.39 3.86
CA TRP A 8 -5.08 8.49 2.73
C TRP A 8 -3.61 8.40 2.38
N TYR A 9 -2.88 9.51 2.39
CA TYR A 9 -1.45 9.51 2.17
C TYR A 9 -0.72 8.67 3.23
N LEU A 10 -1.06 8.87 4.51
CA LEU A 10 -0.48 8.11 5.62
C LEU A 10 -0.78 6.60 5.51
N VAL A 11 -2.01 6.23 5.15
CA VAL A 11 -2.38 4.82 4.92
C VAL A 11 -1.51 4.20 3.82
N LEU A 12 -1.34 4.90 2.69
CA LEU A 12 -0.49 4.43 1.60
C LEU A 12 0.99 4.32 2.01
N MET A 13 1.48 5.23 2.85
CA MET A 13 2.83 5.16 3.40
C MET A 13 3.00 3.94 4.30
N VAL A 14 2.07 3.70 5.22
CA VAL A 14 2.10 2.52 6.11
C VAL A 14 2.06 1.22 5.31
N ILE A 15 1.16 1.13 4.33
CA ILE A 15 1.07 -0.04 3.44
C ILE A 15 2.37 -0.24 2.66
N GLY A 16 2.99 0.85 2.19
CA GLY A 16 4.29 0.81 1.52
C GLY A 16 5.41 0.30 2.43
N LEU A 17 5.42 0.73 3.70
CA LEU A 17 6.39 0.26 4.70
C LEU A 17 6.22 -1.23 5.02
N ILE A 18 4.97 -1.72 5.07
CA ILE A 18 4.68 -3.16 5.23
C ILE A 18 5.09 -3.94 3.97
N GLY A 19 4.79 -3.42 2.79
CA GLY A 19 5.11 -4.07 1.52
C GLY A 19 6.60 -4.08 1.21
N PHE A 20 7.36 -3.09 1.64
CA PHE A 20 8.75 -2.91 1.26
C PHE A 20 9.68 -4.08 1.61
N PRO A 21 9.77 -4.58 2.85
CA PRO A 21 10.68 -5.67 3.18
C PRO A 21 10.32 -6.97 2.47
N ILE A 22 9.04 -7.17 2.18
CA ILE A 22 8.56 -8.33 1.43
C ILE A 22 9.00 -8.20 -0.04
N THR A 23 8.72 -7.05 -0.65
CA THR A 23 9.10 -6.74 -2.05
C THR A 23 10.60 -6.77 -2.24
N PHE A 24 11.36 -6.22 -1.30
CA PHE A 24 12.82 -6.20 -1.29
C PHE A 24 13.42 -7.60 -1.38
N GLY A 25 12.84 -8.56 -0.67
CA GLY A 25 13.28 -9.96 -0.72
C GLY A 25 13.00 -10.64 -2.06
N PHE A 26 11.83 -10.35 -2.65
CA PHE A 26 11.43 -10.95 -3.94
C PHE A 26 12.11 -10.31 -5.15
N LEU A 27 12.31 -9.01 -5.15
CA LEU A 27 12.78 -8.24 -6.30
C LEU A 27 14.26 -7.84 -6.19
N LYS A 28 15.10 -8.71 -5.62
CA LYS A 28 16.55 -8.49 -5.44
C LYS A 28 17.30 -8.17 -6.74
N LYS A 29 16.80 -8.66 -7.89
CA LYS A 29 17.43 -8.48 -9.20
C LYS A 29 17.15 -7.11 -9.84
N LEU A 30 16.18 -6.35 -9.34
CA LEU A 30 15.87 -5.02 -9.86
C LEU A 30 16.78 -3.95 -9.24
N PRO A 31 17.19 -2.94 -10.01
CA PRO A 31 18.08 -1.86 -9.52
C PRO A 31 17.55 -1.17 -8.25
N GLY A 32 16.26 -0.93 -8.19
CA GLY A 32 15.57 -0.34 -7.03
C GLY A 32 15.06 -1.34 -6.01
N ARG A 33 15.42 -2.64 -6.13
CA ARG A 33 14.94 -3.73 -5.28
C ARG A 33 13.45 -3.68 -4.98
N GLY A 34 12.66 -3.19 -5.94
CA GLY A 34 11.21 -3.11 -5.86
C GLY A 34 10.64 -1.99 -4.98
N PHE A 35 11.44 -1.02 -4.54
CA PHE A 35 10.99 0.08 -3.69
C PHE A 35 9.77 0.83 -4.27
N VAL A 36 9.79 1.15 -5.57
CA VAL A 36 8.68 1.83 -6.26
C VAL A 36 7.39 1.01 -6.20
N PHE A 37 7.49 -0.32 -6.24
CA PHE A 37 6.36 -1.23 -6.21
C PHE A 37 5.89 -1.57 -4.80
N ALA A 38 6.59 -1.15 -3.76
CA ALA A 38 6.30 -1.52 -2.38
C ALA A 38 4.86 -1.17 -1.95
N ARG A 39 4.35 0.00 -2.35
CA ARG A 39 2.97 0.44 -2.05
C ARG A 39 1.94 -0.41 -2.79
N SER A 40 2.12 -0.59 -4.09
CA SER A 40 1.20 -1.39 -4.91
C SER A 40 1.20 -2.84 -4.46
N HIS A 41 2.38 -3.40 -4.18
CA HIS A 41 2.51 -4.77 -3.67
C HIS A 41 1.88 -4.92 -2.28
N GLY A 42 2.10 -3.95 -1.38
CA GLY A 42 1.47 -3.92 -0.07
C GLY A 42 -0.07 -3.89 -0.15
N LEU A 43 -0.63 -3.05 -1.04
CA LEU A 43 -2.07 -3.01 -1.30
C LEU A 43 -2.60 -4.36 -1.81
N ILE A 44 -1.92 -4.95 -2.80
CA ILE A 44 -2.30 -6.25 -3.35
C ILE A 44 -2.26 -7.32 -2.26
N LEU A 45 -1.22 -7.37 -1.43
CA LEU A 45 -1.10 -8.34 -0.35
C LEU A 45 -2.23 -8.18 0.69
N VAL A 46 -2.48 -6.97 1.16
CA VAL A 46 -3.56 -6.71 2.12
C VAL A 46 -4.91 -7.11 1.53
N SER A 47 -5.20 -6.68 0.31
CA SER A 47 -6.47 -6.96 -0.36
C SER A 47 -6.64 -8.45 -0.64
N PHE A 48 -5.60 -9.11 -1.15
CA PHE A 48 -5.64 -10.53 -1.47
C PHE A 48 -5.84 -11.39 -0.22
N VAL A 49 -5.05 -11.15 0.83
CA VAL A 49 -5.15 -11.91 2.09
C VAL A 49 -6.53 -11.69 2.72
N TYR A 50 -7.00 -10.45 2.76
CA TYR A 50 -8.32 -10.13 3.28
C TYR A 50 -9.44 -10.84 2.51
N TRP A 51 -9.41 -10.76 1.18
CA TRP A 51 -10.36 -11.44 0.30
C TRP A 51 -10.30 -12.96 0.47
N LEU A 52 -9.10 -13.54 0.51
CA LEU A 52 -8.92 -14.99 0.65
C LEU A 52 -9.54 -15.51 1.95
N PHE A 53 -9.22 -14.90 3.08
CA PHE A 53 -9.75 -15.31 4.37
C PHE A 53 -11.26 -15.02 4.51
N GLY A 54 -11.74 -13.96 3.87
CA GLY A 54 -13.18 -13.69 3.76
C GLY A 54 -13.92 -14.74 2.94
N SER A 55 -13.36 -15.10 1.77
CA SER A 55 -13.94 -16.13 0.88
C SER A 55 -13.94 -17.52 1.49
N LEU A 56 -12.95 -17.84 2.31
CA LEU A 56 -12.88 -19.11 3.06
C LEU A 56 -13.79 -19.13 4.32
N GLY A 57 -14.47 -18.02 4.62
CA GLY A 57 -15.37 -17.91 5.76
C GLY A 57 -14.68 -17.71 7.13
N PHE A 58 -13.34 -17.54 7.16
CA PHE A 58 -12.61 -17.31 8.40
C PHE A 58 -12.80 -15.89 8.95
N LEU A 59 -12.97 -14.91 8.06
CA LEU A 59 -13.13 -13.51 8.43
C LEU A 59 -14.46 -12.96 7.91
N ARG A 60 -15.13 -12.17 8.75
CA ARG A 60 -16.30 -11.39 8.33
C ARG A 60 -15.83 -10.06 7.73
N ASN A 61 -16.64 -9.46 6.86
CA ASN A 61 -16.37 -8.14 6.31
C ASN A 61 -16.56 -7.04 7.37
N THR A 62 -15.56 -6.87 8.24
CA THR A 62 -15.55 -5.90 9.34
C THR A 62 -14.20 -5.20 9.40
N LEU A 63 -14.21 -3.98 9.97
CA LEU A 63 -12.97 -3.24 10.21
C LEU A 63 -11.98 -4.03 11.09
N GLY A 64 -12.48 -4.76 12.09
CA GLY A 64 -11.66 -5.60 12.97
C GLY A 64 -10.91 -6.69 12.20
N SER A 65 -11.57 -7.34 11.25
CA SER A 65 -10.97 -8.35 10.38
C SER A 65 -9.89 -7.75 9.47
N LEU A 66 -10.13 -6.56 8.93
CA LEU A 66 -9.13 -5.85 8.14
C LEU A 66 -7.89 -5.50 8.97
N LEU A 67 -8.09 -4.96 10.18
CA LEU A 67 -7.00 -4.64 11.10
C LEU A 67 -6.20 -5.89 11.50
N LEU A 68 -6.86 -7.03 11.68
CA LEU A 68 -6.20 -8.31 11.97
C LEU A 68 -5.28 -8.73 10.82
N VAL A 69 -5.74 -8.63 9.57
CA VAL A 69 -4.92 -8.92 8.39
C VAL A 69 -3.73 -7.96 8.29
N VAL A 70 -3.94 -6.67 8.48
CA VAL A 70 -2.87 -5.66 8.46
C VAL A 70 -1.86 -5.95 9.57
N CYS A 71 -2.31 -6.30 10.77
CA CYS A 71 -1.43 -6.66 11.89
C CYS A 71 -0.59 -7.91 11.57
N GLY A 72 -1.21 -8.95 11.03
CA GLY A 72 -0.51 -10.18 10.62
C GLY A 72 0.56 -9.90 9.55
N LEU A 73 0.22 -9.10 8.53
CA LEU A 73 1.18 -8.70 7.50
C LEU A 73 2.29 -7.80 8.06
N THR A 74 1.98 -6.95 9.05
CA THR A 74 2.99 -6.13 9.74
C THR A 74 3.97 -7.01 10.51
N CYS A 75 3.50 -8.02 11.24
CA CYS A 75 4.37 -8.99 11.92
C CYS A 75 5.29 -9.71 10.92
N PHE A 76 4.74 -10.13 9.78
CA PHE A 76 5.53 -10.77 8.72
C PHE A 76 6.54 -9.81 8.10
N ALA A 77 6.17 -8.55 7.88
CA ALA A 77 7.07 -7.51 7.39
C ALA A 77 8.21 -7.22 8.37
N VAL A 78 7.93 -7.12 9.66
CA VAL A 78 8.93 -6.93 10.72
C VAL A 78 9.91 -8.12 10.76
N PHE A 79 9.39 -9.34 10.67
CA PHE A 79 10.23 -10.55 10.59
C PHE A 79 11.14 -10.52 9.35
N SER A 80 10.57 -10.19 8.18
CA SER A 80 11.32 -10.07 6.93
C SER A 80 12.37 -8.96 6.98
N TRP A 81 12.03 -7.84 7.61
CA TRP A 81 12.98 -6.74 7.86
C TRP A 81 14.14 -7.18 8.73
N GLY A 82 13.86 -7.85 9.86
CA GLY A 82 14.89 -8.36 10.76
C GLY A 82 15.88 -9.28 10.06
N ARG A 83 15.38 -10.15 9.18
CA ARG A 83 16.19 -11.11 8.41
C ARG A 83 17.07 -10.46 7.33
N GLN A 84 16.65 -9.31 6.80
CA GLN A 84 17.32 -8.60 5.70
C GLN A 84 17.89 -7.24 6.13
N ARG A 85 17.98 -7.01 7.44
CA ARG A 85 18.29 -5.69 8.02
C ARG A 85 19.57 -5.07 7.47
N ASP A 86 20.64 -5.84 7.37
CA ASP A 86 21.93 -5.34 6.93
C ASP A 86 21.93 -5.02 5.43
N GLU A 87 21.32 -5.90 4.62
CA GLU A 87 21.15 -5.66 3.18
C GLU A 87 20.30 -4.41 2.89
N ILE A 88 19.19 -4.24 3.62
CA ILE A 88 18.31 -3.08 3.47
C ILE A 88 19.05 -1.80 3.87
N ARG A 89 19.80 -1.84 4.98
CA ARG A 89 20.55 -0.68 5.48
C ARG A 89 21.63 -0.24 4.51
N GLU A 90 22.37 -1.19 3.97
CA GLU A 90 23.43 -0.92 2.99
C GLU A 90 22.85 -0.40 1.67
N TRP A 91 21.76 -1.01 1.20
CA TRP A 91 21.07 -0.54 0.02
C TRP A 91 20.50 0.88 0.20
N LEU A 92 19.88 1.19 1.35
CA LEU A 92 19.38 2.53 1.64
C LEU A 92 20.47 3.59 1.59
N LYS A 93 21.67 3.30 2.13
CA LYS A 93 22.81 4.24 2.09
C LYS A 93 23.27 4.54 0.67
N THR A 94 23.32 3.52 -0.18
CA THR A 94 23.77 3.65 -1.58
C THR A 94 22.71 4.20 -2.51
N SER A 95 21.42 3.97 -2.21
CA SER A 95 20.30 4.27 -3.10
C SER A 95 19.41 5.42 -2.59
N LEU A 96 19.90 6.23 -1.65
CA LEU A 96 19.11 7.31 -1.06
C LEU A 96 18.52 8.27 -2.11
N ARG A 97 19.33 8.63 -3.12
CA ARG A 97 18.84 9.47 -4.24
C ARG A 97 17.68 8.84 -4.99
N TYR A 98 17.76 7.54 -5.24
CA TYR A 98 16.68 6.79 -5.90
C TYR A 98 15.40 6.80 -5.06
N VAL A 99 15.51 6.59 -3.75
CA VAL A 99 14.39 6.63 -2.81
C VAL A 99 13.73 8.00 -2.82
N VAL A 100 14.51 9.08 -2.69
CA VAL A 100 13.99 10.46 -2.67
C VAL A 100 13.29 10.80 -4.00
N VAL A 101 13.90 10.49 -5.13
CA VAL A 101 13.28 10.75 -6.45
C VAL A 101 11.98 9.96 -6.60
N SER A 102 11.96 8.69 -6.20
CA SER A 102 10.75 7.86 -6.26
C SER A 102 9.62 8.42 -5.38
N GLU A 103 9.95 8.93 -4.18
CA GLU A 103 8.97 9.57 -3.30
C GLU A 103 8.43 10.86 -3.88
N LEU A 104 9.29 11.69 -4.47
CA LEU A 104 8.85 12.93 -5.14
C LEU A 104 7.92 12.65 -6.32
N VAL A 105 8.25 11.66 -7.15
CA VAL A 105 7.39 11.24 -8.27
C VAL A 105 6.04 10.73 -7.77
N PHE A 106 6.04 9.92 -6.70
CA PHE A 106 4.80 9.45 -6.08
C PHE A 106 3.97 10.62 -5.52
N LEU A 107 4.59 11.56 -4.83
CA LEU A 107 3.91 12.72 -4.24
C LEU A 107 3.31 13.63 -5.33
N LEU A 108 4.03 13.86 -6.42
CA LEU A 108 3.53 14.61 -7.57
C LEU A 108 2.33 13.91 -8.24
N GLY A 109 2.43 12.59 -8.46
CA GLY A 109 1.32 11.80 -8.99
C GLY A 109 0.09 11.81 -8.07
N PHE A 110 0.31 11.68 -6.77
CA PHE A 110 -0.74 11.75 -5.77
C PHE A 110 -1.42 13.13 -5.75
N ALA A 111 -0.64 14.21 -5.76
CA ALA A 111 -1.14 15.58 -5.84
C ALA A 111 -1.94 15.82 -7.12
N LEU A 112 -1.46 15.32 -8.27
CA LEU A 112 -2.16 15.42 -9.55
C LEU A 112 -3.53 14.72 -9.48
N ILE A 113 -3.59 13.49 -8.96
CA ILE A 113 -4.86 12.75 -8.83
C ILE A 113 -5.83 13.51 -7.91
N ILE A 114 -5.34 14.09 -6.82
CA ILE A 114 -6.18 14.89 -5.92
C ILE A 114 -6.72 16.12 -6.62
N THR A 115 -5.89 16.87 -7.35
CA THR A 115 -6.34 18.08 -8.07
C THR A 115 -7.38 17.75 -9.13
N LEU A 116 -7.19 16.67 -9.88
CA LEU A 116 -8.17 16.19 -10.85
C LEU A 116 -9.48 15.76 -10.16
N ARG A 117 -9.40 15.13 -8.99
CA ARG A 117 -10.56 14.71 -8.24
C ARG A 117 -11.34 15.86 -7.61
N LEU A 118 -10.65 16.94 -7.25
CA LEU A 118 -11.28 18.14 -6.73
C LEU A 118 -12.06 18.92 -7.82
N GLY A 119 -11.63 18.80 -9.07
CA GLY A 119 -12.36 19.38 -10.22
C GLY A 119 -13.66 18.67 -10.59
N GLY A 120 -13.86 17.40 -10.11
CA GLY A 120 -15.07 16.62 -10.35
C GLY A 120 -15.37 15.70 -9.14
N PRO A 121 -15.81 16.25 -7.99
CA PRO A 121 -15.98 15.46 -6.77
C PRO A 121 -17.17 14.51 -6.82
N GLU A 122 -18.07 14.67 -7.78
CA GLU A 122 -19.28 13.86 -7.87
C GLU A 122 -18.98 12.41 -8.31
N VAL A 123 -19.58 11.47 -7.60
CA VAL A 123 -19.61 10.04 -7.98
C VAL A 123 -20.72 9.85 -9.02
N SER A 124 -20.66 10.65 -10.10
CA SER A 124 -21.63 10.65 -11.17
C SER A 124 -21.10 9.86 -12.37
N GLY A 125 -21.20 8.57 -12.32
CA GLY A 125 -20.90 7.69 -13.45
C GLY A 125 -21.74 6.43 -13.34
N THR A 126 -22.16 5.86 -14.45
CA THR A 126 -23.06 4.69 -14.52
C THR A 126 -22.52 3.46 -13.78
N GLU A 127 -21.20 3.32 -13.65
CA GLU A 127 -20.57 2.16 -13.01
C GLU A 127 -20.30 2.34 -11.50
N LYS A 128 -20.07 3.57 -11.06
CA LYS A 128 -19.71 3.86 -9.66
C LYS A 128 -20.78 3.55 -8.62
N PRO A 129 -22.08 3.78 -8.86
CA PRO A 129 -23.13 3.37 -7.93
C PRO A 129 -23.21 1.85 -7.75
N MET A 130 -22.94 1.10 -8.82
CA MET A 130 -22.95 -0.36 -8.81
C MET A 130 -21.77 -0.93 -8.00
N GLU A 131 -20.57 -0.38 -8.19
CA GLU A 131 -19.39 -0.74 -7.37
C GLU A 131 -19.60 -0.45 -5.89
N LEU A 132 -20.20 0.71 -5.55
CA LEU A 132 -20.57 1.05 -4.17
C LEU A 132 -21.58 0.09 -3.55
N MET A 133 -22.53 -0.43 -4.32
CA MET A 133 -23.47 -1.44 -3.85
C MET A 133 -22.76 -2.77 -3.55
N PHE A 134 -21.83 -3.22 -4.39
CA PHE A 134 -21.04 -4.43 -4.14
C PHE A 134 -20.12 -4.32 -2.93
N ILE A 135 -19.59 -3.14 -2.65
CA ILE A 135 -18.74 -2.92 -1.45
C ILE A 135 -19.57 -2.93 -0.16
N LYS A 136 -20.85 -2.54 -0.22
CA LYS A 136 -21.75 -2.48 0.94
C LYS A 136 -22.52 -3.77 1.21
N ALA A 137 -22.59 -4.68 0.25
CA ALA A 137 -23.24 -5.99 0.40
C ALA A 137 -22.33 -6.98 1.14
#